data_3d89fbec87ee01702aaabcd28b0dd169
#
_entry.id   3d89fbec87ee01702aaabcd28b0dd169
#
_cell.length_a   1.000
_cell.length_b   1.000
_cell.length_c   1.000
_cell.angle_alpha   90.00
_cell.angle_beta   90.00
_cell.angle_gamma   90.00
#
_symmetry.space_group_name_H-M   'P 1'
#
loop_
_entity.id
_entity.type
_entity.pdbx_description
1 polymer ?
#
loop_
_entity_poly.entity_id
_entity_poly.type
_entity_poly.pdbx_seq_one_letter_code
_entity_poly.pdbx_strand_id
1 'polypeptide(L)'
;MNKENLTAYEVVTEENLTDIHSTGWLLRHKKTGARVMLIENDDENKVFNIAFRTPPKDSTGVAHILEHSVLCGSREFPLKDPFVELVKGSLNTFLNAMTYPDKTCYPVASCNDKDFQNLMHVYLDAVFYPNIYKREEIFRQEGWNYHLEQKEGPLKYNGVVYNEMKGAFSSPDEVLEREIMNHLFPDTTYGCESGGDPKNIPDLTYENFLNFHRTYYHPSNSYIYLYGNMDMEEKLAFLDEHYLSHFDYLDVDSVIQEQKAFGACQDVTLEYPVAENEGEEDNTYLSYNMVVGNAADSQMAMAFEVLDYALLSAPGAPLKQALLDVKAGKDVYGSYDDGILQPYFTVIAKGSNPDRKEEFVSVIRQVLGDIVKNGIDRKAVEAGINYFEFRYREADFSSYPKGLMYLSLIHI
;
A
#
# COMPACT_ATOMS: atom_id res chain seq x y z
N MET A 1 19.96 11.20 -20.92
CA MET A 1 18.91 12.24 -21.10
C MET A 1 19.55 13.62 -21.16
N ASN A 2 19.09 14.54 -22.07
CA ASN A 2 19.62 15.90 -22.19
C ASN A 2 18.75 16.90 -21.41
N LYS A 3 19.34 17.59 -20.40
CA LYS A 3 18.62 18.56 -19.56
C LYS A 3 18.04 19.76 -20.34
N GLU A 4 18.64 20.14 -21.47
CA GLU A 4 18.15 21.25 -22.29
C GLU A 4 16.78 20.95 -22.95
N ASN A 5 16.45 19.67 -23.13
CA ASN A 5 15.19 19.22 -23.72
C ASN A 5 14.05 19.18 -22.69
N LEU A 6 14.36 19.27 -21.39
CA LEU A 6 13.38 19.19 -20.29
C LEU A 6 12.70 20.53 -20.00
N THR A 7 12.18 21.21 -21.02
CA THR A 7 11.65 22.59 -20.92
C THR A 7 10.49 22.71 -19.93
N ALA A 8 9.62 21.70 -19.84
CA ALA A 8 8.45 21.65 -18.93
C ALA A 8 8.82 21.22 -17.49
N TYR A 9 10.05 20.72 -17.28
CA TYR A 9 10.45 20.16 -16.00
C TYR A 9 11.64 20.92 -15.39
N GLU A 10 11.70 20.92 -14.08
CA GLU A 10 12.84 21.30 -13.27
C GLU A 10 13.54 20.04 -12.79
N VAL A 11 14.86 19.94 -12.96
CA VAL A 11 15.66 18.84 -12.40
C VAL A 11 15.97 19.18 -10.95
N VAL A 12 15.40 18.41 -10.03
CA VAL A 12 15.62 18.57 -8.58
C VAL A 12 16.92 17.88 -8.20
N THR A 13 17.11 16.63 -8.63
CA THR A 13 18.34 15.88 -8.40
C THR A 13 18.61 14.90 -9.54
N GLU A 14 19.90 14.55 -9.71
CA GLU A 14 20.38 13.52 -10.61
C GLU A 14 21.47 12.73 -9.89
N GLU A 15 21.34 11.43 -9.84
CA GLU A 15 22.26 10.55 -9.10
C GLU A 15 22.61 9.31 -9.90
N ASN A 16 23.87 8.88 -9.78
CA ASN A 16 24.31 7.61 -10.34
C ASN A 16 24.12 6.50 -9.30
N LEU A 17 23.17 5.62 -9.57
CA LEU A 17 22.78 4.48 -8.72
C LEU A 17 23.63 3.27 -9.10
N THR A 18 24.90 3.26 -8.66
CA THR A 18 25.91 2.26 -9.07
C THR A 18 25.52 0.83 -8.73
N ASP A 19 24.84 0.60 -7.61
CA ASP A 19 24.48 -0.73 -7.13
C ASP A 19 23.42 -1.42 -8.00
N ILE A 20 22.63 -0.63 -8.72
CA ILE A 20 21.62 -1.12 -9.66
C ILE A 20 21.91 -0.70 -11.11
N HIS A 21 23.14 -0.26 -11.40
CA HIS A 21 23.59 0.13 -12.73
C HIS A 21 22.64 1.11 -13.46
N SER A 22 22.16 2.10 -12.74
CA SER A 22 21.11 3.02 -13.21
C SER A 22 21.49 4.47 -12.98
N THR A 23 20.81 5.39 -13.68
CA THR A 23 20.82 6.82 -13.38
C THR A 23 19.44 7.22 -12.85
N GLY A 24 19.39 7.77 -11.65
CA GLY A 24 18.18 8.28 -11.01
C GLY A 24 18.00 9.78 -11.27
N TRP A 25 16.77 10.17 -11.56
CA TRP A 25 16.37 11.56 -11.74
C TRP A 25 15.14 11.85 -10.91
N LEU A 26 15.16 12.96 -10.16
CA LEU A 26 13.95 13.52 -9.55
C LEU A 26 13.64 14.84 -10.27
N LEU A 27 12.47 14.90 -10.87
CA LEU A 27 11.98 16.04 -11.63
C LEU A 27 10.72 16.61 -10.99
N ARG A 28 10.49 17.89 -11.24
CA ARG A 28 9.27 18.59 -10.89
C ARG A 28 8.69 19.27 -12.12
N HIS A 29 7.43 18.96 -12.46
CA HIS A 29 6.74 19.64 -13.54
C HIS A 29 6.45 21.10 -13.16
N LYS A 30 6.95 22.06 -13.97
CA LYS A 30 6.95 23.50 -13.61
C LYS A 30 5.56 24.07 -13.43
N LYS A 31 4.59 23.66 -14.25
CA LYS A 31 3.23 24.21 -14.23
C LYS A 31 2.41 23.65 -13.08
N THR A 32 2.43 22.34 -12.86
CA THR A 32 1.55 21.67 -11.90
C THR A 32 2.21 21.29 -10.58
N GLY A 33 3.55 21.29 -10.54
CA GLY A 33 4.28 20.77 -9.40
C GLY A 33 4.31 19.24 -9.26
N ALA A 34 3.80 18.50 -10.24
CA ALA A 34 3.85 17.04 -10.26
C ALA A 34 5.29 16.53 -10.06
N ARG A 35 5.47 15.53 -9.24
CA ARG A 35 6.77 14.90 -8.96
C ARG A 35 6.94 13.73 -9.91
N VAL A 36 8.08 13.70 -10.60
CA VAL A 36 8.40 12.64 -11.55
C VAL A 36 9.75 12.07 -11.19
N MET A 37 9.80 10.78 -10.90
CA MET A 37 11.01 10.04 -10.65
C MET A 37 11.30 9.11 -11.82
N LEU A 38 12.54 9.14 -12.29
CA LEU A 38 13.01 8.26 -13.37
C LEU A 38 14.17 7.43 -12.86
N ILE A 39 14.19 6.16 -13.24
CA ILE A 39 15.36 5.28 -13.12
C ILE A 39 15.69 4.73 -14.50
N GLU A 40 16.70 5.34 -15.13
CA GLU A 40 17.16 5.00 -16.46
C GLU A 40 18.22 3.90 -16.40
N ASN A 41 17.98 2.78 -17.08
CA ASN A 41 18.88 1.63 -17.17
C ASN A 41 18.59 0.79 -18.43
N ASP A 42 19.18 -0.39 -18.54
CA ASP A 42 19.07 -1.30 -19.68
C ASP A 42 18.01 -2.41 -19.49
N ASP A 43 17.19 -2.36 -18.44
CA ASP A 43 16.14 -3.33 -18.21
C ASP A 43 14.99 -3.14 -19.22
N GLU A 44 14.74 -4.18 -20.01
CA GLU A 44 13.68 -4.17 -21.03
C GLU A 44 12.27 -4.22 -20.41
N ASN A 45 12.12 -4.65 -19.15
CA ASN A 45 10.83 -4.68 -18.47
C ASN A 45 10.51 -3.30 -17.85
N LYS A 46 10.00 -2.42 -18.70
CA LYS A 46 9.70 -1.03 -18.37
C LYS A 46 8.53 -0.95 -17.38
N VAL A 47 8.65 -0.06 -16.40
CA VAL A 47 7.61 0.18 -15.40
C VAL A 47 7.16 1.63 -15.45
N PHE A 48 5.86 1.84 -15.46
CA PHE A 48 5.21 3.10 -15.18
C PHE A 48 4.34 2.95 -13.92
N ASN A 49 4.36 3.95 -13.07
CA ASN A 49 3.38 4.06 -11.98
C ASN A 49 2.97 5.53 -11.84
N ILE A 50 1.68 5.75 -11.61
CA ILE A 50 1.17 7.02 -11.11
C ILE A 50 0.46 6.75 -9.78
N ALA A 51 0.82 7.53 -8.77
CA ALA A 51 0.25 7.43 -7.45
C ALA A 51 -0.24 8.79 -6.95
N PHE A 52 -1.23 8.75 -6.08
CA PHE A 52 -1.76 9.93 -5.39
C PHE A 52 -1.78 9.66 -3.90
N ARG A 53 -1.52 10.70 -3.09
CA ARG A 53 -1.91 10.63 -1.68
C ARG A 53 -3.41 10.73 -1.58
N THR A 54 -4.02 9.72 -0.96
CA THR A 54 -5.48 9.57 -0.86
C THR A 54 -5.90 9.26 0.58
N PRO A 55 -5.57 10.13 1.57
CA PRO A 55 -5.88 9.85 2.97
C PRO A 55 -7.39 9.86 3.20
N PRO A 56 -8.01 8.71 3.56
CA PRO A 56 -9.43 8.67 3.91
C PRO A 56 -9.69 9.40 5.24
N LYS A 57 -10.92 9.89 5.38
CA LYS A 57 -11.39 10.55 6.62
C LYS A 57 -12.40 9.70 7.38
N ASP A 58 -12.80 8.60 6.78
CA ASP A 58 -13.76 7.63 7.33
C ASP A 58 -13.52 6.25 6.69
N SER A 59 -14.24 5.25 7.17
CA SER A 59 -14.13 3.87 6.73
C SER A 59 -15.11 3.50 5.62
N THR A 60 -15.55 4.46 4.79
CA THR A 60 -16.47 4.20 3.67
C THR A 60 -15.80 3.52 2.47
N GLY A 61 -14.45 3.39 2.48
CA GLY A 61 -13.71 2.77 1.38
C GLY A 61 -13.69 3.62 0.12
N VAL A 62 -13.87 4.93 0.23
CA VAL A 62 -13.95 5.83 -0.93
C VAL A 62 -12.71 5.75 -1.82
N ALA A 63 -11.51 5.59 -1.25
CA ALA A 63 -10.26 5.45 -2.00
C ALA A 63 -10.24 4.15 -2.82
N HIS A 64 -10.64 3.04 -2.23
CA HIS A 64 -10.71 1.72 -2.88
C HIS A 64 -11.80 1.66 -3.97
N ILE A 65 -12.99 2.20 -3.67
CA ILE A 65 -14.06 2.28 -4.66
C ILE A 65 -13.66 3.15 -5.85
N LEU A 66 -12.90 4.23 -5.62
CA LEU A 66 -12.35 5.04 -6.69
C LEU A 66 -11.27 4.32 -7.50
N GLU A 67 -10.40 3.56 -6.84
CA GLU A 67 -9.38 2.75 -7.52
C GLU A 67 -10.01 1.87 -8.59
N HIS A 68 -11.05 1.10 -8.25
CA HIS A 68 -11.82 0.30 -9.20
C HIS A 68 -12.52 1.15 -10.27
N SER A 69 -13.20 2.20 -9.82
CA SER A 69 -14.11 2.97 -10.65
C SER A 69 -13.43 3.77 -11.75
N VAL A 70 -12.21 4.31 -11.51
CA VAL A 70 -11.50 5.08 -12.54
C VAL A 70 -11.08 4.21 -13.73
N LEU A 71 -10.89 2.90 -13.50
CA LEU A 71 -10.55 1.93 -14.52
C LEU A 71 -11.76 1.42 -15.33
N CYS A 72 -13.00 1.86 -14.99
CA CYS A 72 -14.24 1.50 -15.68
C CYS A 72 -14.58 2.41 -16.87
N GLY A 73 -13.56 2.94 -17.56
CA GLY A 73 -13.67 3.77 -18.75
C GLY A 73 -13.37 5.25 -18.52
N SER A 74 -12.81 5.87 -19.54
CA SER A 74 -12.29 7.23 -19.48
C SER A 74 -12.64 8.02 -20.73
N ARG A 75 -12.14 9.25 -20.83
CA ARG A 75 -12.41 10.19 -21.94
C ARG A 75 -12.06 9.60 -23.30
N GLU A 76 -10.86 9.07 -23.46
CA GLU A 76 -10.35 8.53 -24.72
C GLU A 76 -10.61 7.01 -24.85
N PHE A 77 -10.82 6.33 -23.74
CA PHE A 77 -11.11 4.90 -23.69
C PHE A 77 -12.50 4.63 -23.06
N PRO A 78 -13.61 4.98 -23.75
CA PRO A 78 -14.97 4.92 -23.20
C PRO A 78 -15.56 3.51 -23.17
N LEU A 79 -14.73 2.48 -23.06
CA LEU A 79 -15.15 1.10 -22.92
C LEU A 79 -15.76 0.87 -21.53
N LYS A 80 -16.57 -0.19 -21.40
CA LYS A 80 -17.16 -0.53 -20.10
C LYS A 80 -16.10 -0.96 -19.10
N ASP A 81 -15.08 -1.68 -19.56
CA ASP A 81 -14.02 -2.25 -18.75
C ASP A 81 -12.72 -2.33 -19.56
N PRO A 82 -12.03 -1.17 -19.74
CA PRO A 82 -10.74 -1.14 -20.45
C PRO A 82 -9.67 -2.02 -19.78
N PHE A 83 -9.72 -2.14 -18.44
CA PHE A 83 -8.76 -2.94 -17.67
C PHE A 83 -8.80 -4.41 -18.10
N VAL A 84 -9.99 -5.01 -18.16
CA VAL A 84 -10.15 -6.42 -18.59
C VAL A 84 -9.70 -6.61 -20.04
N GLU A 85 -9.94 -5.63 -20.91
CA GLU A 85 -9.44 -5.70 -22.30
C GLU A 85 -7.91 -5.64 -22.37
N LEU A 86 -7.27 -4.84 -21.51
CA LEU A 86 -5.81 -4.80 -21.41
C LEU A 86 -5.23 -6.10 -20.87
N VAL A 87 -5.82 -6.68 -19.82
CA VAL A 87 -5.41 -7.99 -19.27
C VAL A 87 -5.40 -9.07 -20.35
N LYS A 88 -6.41 -9.06 -21.25
CA LYS A 88 -6.55 -10.08 -22.30
C LYS A 88 -5.73 -9.80 -23.55
N GLY A 89 -5.53 -8.53 -23.90
CA GLY A 89 -5.08 -8.13 -25.23
C GLY A 89 -3.71 -7.44 -25.28
N SER A 90 -3.14 -6.99 -24.16
CA SER A 90 -1.84 -6.36 -24.13
C SER A 90 -0.69 -7.36 -23.89
N LEU A 91 0.55 -6.88 -24.11
CA LEU A 91 1.79 -7.62 -23.82
C LEU A 91 2.33 -7.28 -22.42
N ASN A 92 1.44 -6.87 -21.50
CA ASN A 92 1.84 -6.51 -20.17
C ASN A 92 2.57 -7.64 -19.45
N THR A 93 3.56 -7.27 -18.68
CA THR A 93 4.23 -8.17 -17.71
C THR A 93 3.69 -7.96 -16.31
N PHE A 94 3.04 -6.80 -16.08
CA PHE A 94 2.36 -6.47 -14.85
C PHE A 94 1.26 -5.43 -15.11
N LEU A 95 0.11 -5.61 -14.50
CA LEU A 95 -1.03 -4.72 -14.61
C LEU A 95 -1.81 -4.81 -13.30
N ASN A 96 -1.91 -3.70 -12.57
CA ASN A 96 -2.63 -3.66 -11.30
C ASN A 96 -3.07 -2.23 -10.94
N ALA A 97 -3.88 -2.14 -9.90
CA ALA A 97 -4.12 -0.94 -9.11
C ALA A 97 -4.13 -1.35 -7.64
N MET A 98 -3.75 -0.47 -6.74
CA MET A 98 -3.56 -0.81 -5.32
C MET A 98 -3.92 0.37 -4.44
N THR A 99 -4.83 0.16 -3.50
CA THR A 99 -5.18 1.12 -2.44
C THR A 99 -4.46 0.75 -1.15
N TYR A 100 -3.65 1.67 -0.67
CA TYR A 100 -2.96 1.62 0.62
C TYR A 100 -3.65 2.54 1.64
N PRO A 101 -3.29 2.51 2.91
CA PRO A 101 -3.92 3.34 3.94
C PRO A 101 -3.90 4.85 3.67
N ASP A 102 -2.93 5.35 2.90
CA ASP A 102 -2.73 6.78 2.66
C ASP A 102 -2.49 7.17 1.19
N LYS A 103 -2.43 6.18 0.30
CA LYS A 103 -2.12 6.39 -1.14
C LYS A 103 -2.82 5.37 -2.02
N THR A 104 -3.02 5.74 -3.28
CA THR A 104 -3.52 4.82 -4.32
C THR A 104 -2.56 4.84 -5.49
N CYS A 105 -2.14 3.67 -5.95
CA CYS A 105 -1.11 3.46 -6.96
C CYS A 105 -1.66 2.71 -8.17
N TYR A 106 -1.19 3.09 -9.35
CA TYR A 106 -1.61 2.53 -10.64
C TYR A 106 -0.38 2.09 -11.44
N PRO A 107 0.23 0.93 -11.10
CA PRO A 107 1.42 0.43 -11.78
C PRO A 107 1.09 -0.42 -13.00
N VAL A 108 1.91 -0.27 -14.05
CA VAL A 108 1.93 -1.13 -15.24
C VAL A 108 3.35 -1.43 -15.67
N ALA A 109 3.57 -2.58 -16.31
CA ALA A 109 4.85 -2.92 -16.89
C ALA A 109 4.69 -3.68 -18.21
N SER A 110 5.64 -3.46 -19.13
CA SER A 110 5.75 -4.19 -20.40
C SER A 110 7.16 -4.14 -20.94
N CYS A 111 7.59 -5.24 -21.56
CA CYS A 111 8.85 -5.28 -22.32
C CYS A 111 8.73 -4.64 -23.72
N ASN A 112 7.53 -4.42 -24.22
CA ASN A 112 7.29 -3.87 -25.55
C ASN A 112 7.00 -2.36 -25.45
N ASP A 113 7.79 -1.51 -26.14
CA ASP A 113 7.67 -0.05 -26.05
C ASP A 113 6.31 0.49 -26.46
N LYS A 114 5.72 -0.06 -27.53
CA LYS A 114 4.42 0.41 -28.01
C LYS A 114 3.31 0.00 -27.07
N ASP A 115 3.36 -1.19 -26.53
CA ASP A 115 2.41 -1.65 -25.53
C ASP A 115 2.56 -0.85 -24.22
N PHE A 116 3.79 -0.64 -23.77
CA PHE A 116 4.07 0.20 -22.60
C PHE A 116 3.50 1.62 -22.76
N GLN A 117 3.69 2.25 -23.94
CA GLN A 117 3.11 3.56 -24.22
C GLN A 117 1.58 3.54 -24.17
N ASN A 118 0.95 2.49 -24.71
CA ASN A 118 -0.51 2.35 -24.65
C ASN A 118 -1.00 2.15 -23.23
N LEU A 119 -0.34 1.30 -22.43
CA LEU A 119 -0.67 1.08 -21.01
C LEU A 119 -0.58 2.38 -20.21
N MET A 120 0.52 3.12 -20.36
CA MET A 120 0.71 4.42 -19.72
C MET A 120 -0.40 5.40 -20.11
N HIS A 121 -0.77 5.45 -21.40
CA HIS A 121 -1.84 6.33 -21.90
C HIS A 121 -3.19 5.97 -21.30
N VAL A 122 -3.58 4.69 -21.30
CA VAL A 122 -4.86 4.25 -20.73
C VAL A 122 -4.95 4.58 -19.24
N TYR A 123 -3.88 4.36 -18.49
CA TYR A 123 -3.89 4.62 -17.04
C TYR A 123 -3.91 6.11 -16.72
N LEU A 124 -3.17 6.93 -17.46
CA LEU A 124 -3.21 8.40 -17.30
C LEU A 124 -4.60 8.97 -17.61
N ASP A 125 -5.24 8.52 -18.72
CA ASP A 125 -6.58 8.98 -19.06
C ASP A 125 -7.62 8.49 -18.06
N ALA A 126 -7.46 7.26 -17.52
CA ALA A 126 -8.32 6.70 -16.49
C ALA A 126 -8.29 7.53 -15.20
N VAL A 127 -7.10 7.86 -14.69
CA VAL A 127 -6.99 8.57 -13.41
C VAL A 127 -7.35 10.06 -13.51
N PHE A 128 -7.06 10.72 -14.63
CA PHE A 128 -7.33 12.16 -14.78
C PHE A 128 -8.70 12.49 -15.39
N TYR A 129 -9.23 11.61 -16.24
CA TYR A 129 -10.47 11.86 -17.00
C TYR A 129 -11.44 10.67 -16.97
N PRO A 130 -11.73 10.08 -15.80
CA PRO A 130 -12.61 8.92 -15.70
C PRO A 130 -14.06 9.27 -16.04
N ASN A 131 -14.80 8.31 -16.55
CA ASN A 131 -16.22 8.47 -16.87
C ASN A 131 -17.15 8.49 -15.65
N ILE A 132 -16.62 8.42 -14.44
CA ILE A 132 -17.39 8.46 -13.17
C ILE A 132 -18.28 9.71 -13.05
N TYR A 133 -17.91 10.81 -13.68
CA TYR A 133 -18.69 12.06 -13.69
C TYR A 133 -19.92 12.04 -14.60
N LYS A 134 -19.95 11.10 -15.55
CA LYS A 134 -21.01 10.97 -16.54
C LYS A 134 -21.92 9.76 -16.27
N ARG A 135 -21.43 8.82 -15.48
CA ARG A 135 -22.03 7.49 -15.31
C ARG A 135 -22.02 7.09 -13.83
N GLU A 136 -23.10 7.44 -13.11
CA GLU A 136 -23.26 7.05 -11.70
C GLU A 136 -23.29 5.54 -11.52
N GLU A 137 -23.71 4.79 -12.54
CA GLU A 137 -23.76 3.32 -12.48
C GLU A 137 -22.40 2.67 -12.23
N ILE A 138 -21.28 3.33 -12.57
CA ILE A 138 -19.93 2.86 -12.24
C ILE A 138 -19.77 2.81 -10.72
N PHE A 139 -20.08 3.92 -10.03
CA PHE A 139 -20.06 3.97 -8.57
C PHE A 139 -20.98 2.90 -7.95
N ARG A 140 -22.18 2.72 -8.52
CA ARG A 140 -23.14 1.74 -8.01
C ARG A 140 -22.66 0.30 -8.20
N GLN A 141 -21.97 0.02 -9.29
CA GLN A 141 -21.42 -1.30 -9.59
C GLN A 141 -20.21 -1.61 -8.72
N GLU A 142 -19.22 -0.71 -8.69
CA GLU A 142 -17.95 -0.93 -8.00
C GLU A 142 -18.08 -0.75 -6.48
N GLY A 143 -18.80 0.26 -6.02
CA GLY A 143 -18.96 0.57 -4.61
C GLY A 143 -20.06 -0.29 -3.95
N TRP A 144 -21.28 0.25 -3.98
CA TRP A 144 -22.42 -0.43 -3.39
C TRP A 144 -23.75 -0.05 -4.04
N ASN A 145 -24.71 -0.99 -4.00
CA ASN A 145 -26.06 -0.80 -4.44
C ASN A 145 -27.03 -1.66 -3.64
N TYR A 146 -28.34 -1.37 -3.75
CA TYR A 146 -29.37 -2.29 -3.27
C TYR A 146 -29.63 -3.37 -4.30
N HIS A 147 -29.59 -4.62 -3.86
CA HIS A 147 -29.86 -5.80 -4.68
C HIS A 147 -31.07 -6.56 -4.19
N LEU A 148 -31.93 -6.93 -5.10
CA LEU A 148 -33.13 -7.74 -4.85
C LEU A 148 -33.08 -9.01 -5.70
N GLU A 149 -32.75 -10.13 -5.10
CA GLU A 149 -32.68 -11.43 -5.80
C GLU A 149 -34.04 -11.93 -6.25
N GLN A 150 -35.06 -11.74 -5.42
CA GLN A 150 -36.41 -12.17 -5.69
C GLN A 150 -37.38 -11.06 -5.28
N LYS A 151 -38.47 -10.89 -6.02
CA LYS A 151 -39.45 -9.81 -5.82
C LYS A 151 -39.97 -9.70 -4.39
N GLU A 152 -40.11 -10.77 -3.69
CA GLU A 152 -40.59 -10.85 -2.30
C GLU A 152 -39.45 -11.04 -1.29
N GLY A 153 -38.20 -11.03 -1.76
CA GLY A 153 -37.02 -11.21 -0.91
C GLY A 153 -36.60 -9.94 -0.16
N PRO A 154 -35.68 -10.08 0.81
CA PRO A 154 -35.11 -8.91 1.49
C PRO A 154 -34.18 -8.16 0.56
N LEU A 155 -34.14 -6.83 0.68
CA LEU A 155 -33.10 -6.00 0.08
C LEU A 155 -31.77 -6.31 0.76
N LYS A 156 -30.74 -6.50 -0.07
CA LYS A 156 -29.35 -6.73 0.37
C LYS A 156 -28.46 -5.63 -0.20
N TYR A 157 -27.36 -5.36 0.47
CA TYR A 157 -26.28 -4.60 -0.12
C TYR A 157 -25.47 -5.50 -1.06
N ASN A 158 -25.01 -4.93 -2.17
CA ASN A 158 -24.19 -5.57 -3.18
C ASN A 158 -23.27 -4.53 -3.81
N GLY A 159 -22.16 -4.95 -4.39
CA GLY A 159 -21.16 -4.13 -5.05
C GLY A 159 -19.84 -4.90 -5.11
N VAL A 160 -18.96 -4.55 -6.03
CA VAL A 160 -17.68 -5.27 -6.17
C VAL A 160 -16.86 -5.11 -4.89
N VAL A 161 -16.51 -3.87 -4.52
CA VAL A 161 -15.72 -3.58 -3.30
C VAL A 161 -16.48 -3.96 -2.03
N TYR A 162 -17.79 -3.73 -1.97
CA TYR A 162 -18.59 -4.17 -0.82
C TYR A 162 -18.48 -5.67 -0.55
N ASN A 163 -18.58 -6.50 -1.60
CA ASN A 163 -18.52 -7.96 -1.47
C ASN A 163 -17.08 -8.43 -1.17
N GLU A 164 -16.08 -7.80 -1.77
CA GLU A 164 -14.66 -8.07 -1.51
C GLU A 164 -14.33 -7.81 -0.04
N MET A 165 -14.65 -6.63 0.45
CA MET A 165 -14.39 -6.26 1.84
C MET A 165 -15.18 -7.11 2.83
N LYS A 166 -16.41 -7.51 2.49
CA LYS A 166 -17.15 -8.46 3.29
C LYS A 166 -16.45 -9.83 3.38
N GLY A 167 -15.77 -10.23 2.31
CA GLY A 167 -14.90 -11.43 2.30
C GLY A 167 -13.68 -11.24 3.20
N ALA A 168 -12.94 -10.15 3.05
CA ALA A 168 -11.75 -9.83 3.85
C ALA A 168 -12.07 -9.79 5.36
N PHE A 169 -13.19 -9.16 5.73
CA PHE A 169 -13.65 -9.09 7.13
C PHE A 169 -14.12 -10.43 7.73
N SER A 170 -14.14 -11.49 6.97
CA SER A 170 -14.38 -12.85 7.48
C SER A 170 -13.10 -13.58 7.90
N SER A 171 -11.91 -13.04 7.57
CA SER A 171 -10.62 -13.57 7.98
C SER A 171 -10.20 -13.01 9.35
N PRO A 172 -9.95 -13.84 10.37
CA PRO A 172 -9.48 -13.36 11.67
C PRO A 172 -8.13 -12.62 11.61
N ASP A 173 -7.23 -13.03 10.72
CA ASP A 173 -5.93 -12.39 10.55
C ASP A 173 -6.10 -10.97 9.98
N GLU A 174 -6.94 -10.78 8.95
CA GLU A 174 -7.28 -9.47 8.39
C GLU A 174 -7.96 -8.54 9.41
N VAL A 175 -8.86 -9.10 10.24
CA VAL A 175 -9.50 -8.34 11.33
C VAL A 175 -8.44 -7.86 12.32
N LEU A 176 -7.49 -8.73 12.70
CA LEU A 176 -6.43 -8.37 13.64
C LEU A 176 -5.53 -7.25 13.09
N GLU A 177 -5.04 -7.38 11.87
CA GLU A 177 -4.15 -6.39 11.23
C GLU A 177 -4.82 -5.01 11.15
N ARG A 178 -6.05 -4.96 10.72
CA ARG A 178 -6.84 -3.73 10.69
C ARG A 178 -7.00 -3.10 12.07
N GLU A 179 -7.41 -3.89 13.06
CA GLU A 179 -7.65 -3.39 14.40
C GLU A 179 -6.34 -2.94 15.09
N ILE A 180 -5.21 -3.57 14.79
CA ILE A 180 -3.90 -3.10 15.24
C ILE A 180 -3.65 -1.68 14.71
N MET A 181 -3.80 -1.46 13.41
CA MET A 181 -3.57 -0.16 12.80
C MET A 181 -4.55 0.90 13.35
N ASN A 182 -5.83 0.60 13.40
CA ASN A 182 -6.85 1.53 13.88
C ASN A 182 -6.63 1.97 15.33
N HIS A 183 -6.15 1.06 16.18
CA HIS A 183 -5.90 1.36 17.60
C HIS A 183 -4.52 1.97 17.86
N LEU A 184 -3.53 1.75 16.98
CA LEU A 184 -2.26 2.46 17.08
C LEU A 184 -2.36 3.91 16.58
N PHE A 185 -3.28 4.21 15.65
CA PHE A 185 -3.36 5.50 14.97
C PHE A 185 -4.76 6.14 14.97
N PRO A 186 -5.51 6.15 16.09
CA PRO A 186 -6.92 6.54 16.11
C PRO A 186 -7.18 8.00 15.71
N ASP A 187 -6.20 8.90 15.84
CA ASP A 187 -6.34 10.33 15.55
C ASP A 187 -5.89 10.73 14.14
N THR A 188 -5.54 9.75 13.30
CA THR A 188 -5.00 9.97 11.95
C THR A 188 -5.81 9.25 10.89
N THR A 189 -5.42 9.39 9.61
CA THR A 189 -6.03 8.63 8.50
C THR A 189 -5.94 7.12 8.68
N TYR A 190 -4.93 6.63 9.40
CA TYR A 190 -4.73 5.20 9.65
C TYR A 190 -5.68 4.62 10.71
N GLY A 191 -6.43 5.47 11.42
CA GLY A 191 -7.57 5.06 12.24
C GLY A 191 -8.83 4.70 11.44
N CYS A 192 -8.78 4.86 10.11
CA CYS A 192 -9.85 4.52 9.18
C CYS A 192 -9.46 3.31 8.33
N GLU A 193 -10.45 2.51 7.94
CA GLU A 193 -10.27 1.41 7.00
C GLU A 193 -10.30 1.95 5.55
N SER A 194 -9.14 2.04 4.91
CA SER A 194 -9.03 2.59 3.54
C SER A 194 -9.71 1.71 2.49
N GLY A 195 -9.72 0.40 2.68
CA GLY A 195 -10.44 -0.57 1.85
C GLY A 195 -11.97 -0.47 1.99
N GLY A 196 -12.43 0.02 3.12
CA GLY A 196 -13.84 0.17 3.47
C GLY A 196 -14.37 -0.90 4.43
N ASP A 197 -14.96 -0.46 5.53
CA ASP A 197 -15.72 -1.36 6.41
C ASP A 197 -17.09 -1.63 5.79
N PRO A 198 -17.52 -2.89 5.61
CA PRO A 198 -18.84 -3.23 5.08
C PRO A 198 -20.01 -2.57 5.82
N LYS A 199 -19.83 -2.16 7.08
CA LYS A 199 -20.82 -1.43 7.84
C LYS A 199 -20.91 0.04 7.42
N ASN A 200 -19.80 0.62 6.95
CA ASN A 200 -19.68 2.03 6.58
C ASN A 200 -19.75 2.27 5.07
N ILE A 201 -19.37 1.30 4.23
CA ILE A 201 -19.42 1.44 2.76
C ILE A 201 -20.79 1.97 2.29
N PRO A 202 -21.95 1.52 2.81
CA PRO A 202 -23.25 2.03 2.38
C PRO A 202 -23.54 3.50 2.75
N ASP A 203 -22.73 4.11 3.60
CA ASP A 203 -22.85 5.54 3.95
C ASP A 203 -22.20 6.44 2.88
N LEU A 204 -21.36 5.88 1.99
CA LEU A 204 -20.73 6.64 0.92
C LEU A 204 -21.75 7.11 -0.12
N THR A 205 -21.84 8.42 -0.27
CA THR A 205 -22.68 9.03 -1.32
C THR A 205 -21.91 9.24 -2.61
N TYR A 206 -22.62 9.26 -3.73
CA TYR A 206 -22.01 9.55 -5.04
C TYR A 206 -21.32 10.93 -5.07
N GLU A 207 -21.88 11.93 -4.37
CA GLU A 207 -21.29 13.26 -4.27
C GLU A 207 -19.95 13.23 -3.52
N ASN A 208 -19.87 12.56 -2.37
CA ASN A 208 -18.63 12.41 -1.60
C ASN A 208 -17.56 11.64 -2.39
N PHE A 209 -17.97 10.60 -3.11
CA PHE A 209 -17.12 9.86 -4.02
C PHE A 209 -16.51 10.76 -5.12
N LEU A 210 -17.31 11.57 -5.80
CA LEU A 210 -16.82 12.52 -6.81
C LEU A 210 -15.93 13.61 -6.21
N ASN A 211 -16.26 14.09 -5.01
CA ASN A 211 -15.48 15.11 -4.32
C ASN A 211 -14.10 14.61 -3.92
N PHE A 212 -14.01 13.35 -3.51
CA PHE A 212 -12.72 12.72 -3.20
C PHE A 212 -11.80 12.67 -4.44
N HIS A 213 -12.34 12.26 -5.59
CA HIS A 213 -11.59 12.30 -6.83
C HIS A 213 -11.13 13.72 -7.19
N ARG A 214 -12.03 14.72 -7.16
CA ARG A 214 -11.69 16.12 -7.44
C ARG A 214 -10.59 16.66 -6.54
N THR A 215 -10.58 16.21 -5.28
CA THR A 215 -9.62 16.69 -4.28
C THR A 215 -8.24 16.09 -4.48
N TYR A 216 -8.14 14.78 -4.69
CA TYR A 216 -6.87 14.06 -4.59
C TYR A 216 -6.28 13.64 -5.95
N TYR A 217 -7.09 13.42 -6.99
CA TYR A 217 -6.62 12.96 -8.31
C TYR A 217 -6.24 14.15 -9.19
N HIS A 218 -5.23 14.87 -8.76
CA HIS A 218 -4.72 16.06 -9.45
C HIS A 218 -3.20 15.94 -9.64
N PRO A 219 -2.63 16.41 -10.79
CA PRO A 219 -1.18 16.35 -11.01
C PRO A 219 -0.34 16.92 -9.86
N SER A 220 -0.79 17.99 -9.20
CA SER A 220 -0.08 18.59 -8.06
C SER A 220 0.05 17.66 -6.85
N ASN A 221 -0.80 16.64 -6.76
CA ASN A 221 -0.77 15.61 -5.71
C ASN A 221 -0.18 14.28 -6.22
N SER A 222 0.27 14.23 -7.47
CA SER A 222 0.75 12.99 -8.08
C SER A 222 2.24 12.74 -7.86
N TYR A 223 2.56 11.44 -7.85
CA TYR A 223 3.92 10.90 -7.88
C TYR A 223 4.01 9.97 -9.08
N ILE A 224 4.75 10.39 -10.11
CA ILE A 224 4.90 9.65 -11.36
C ILE A 224 6.26 8.98 -11.35
N TYR A 225 6.32 7.74 -11.78
CA TYR A 225 7.52 6.93 -11.81
C TYR A 225 7.67 6.24 -13.16
N LEU A 226 8.90 6.29 -13.72
CA LEU A 226 9.31 5.59 -14.93
C LEU A 226 10.61 4.85 -14.66
N TYR A 227 10.69 3.59 -15.06
CA TYR A 227 11.85 2.74 -14.89
C TYR A 227 12.11 1.93 -16.15
N GLY A 228 13.39 1.76 -16.50
CA GLY A 228 13.84 0.81 -17.51
C GLY A 228 14.47 1.44 -18.75
N ASN A 229 14.64 0.61 -19.78
CA ASN A 229 15.20 0.99 -21.08
C ASN A 229 14.14 1.61 -21.98
N MET A 230 14.04 2.95 -21.98
CA MET A 230 13.12 3.69 -22.83
C MET A 230 13.68 5.08 -23.14
N ASP A 231 13.14 5.73 -24.17
CA ASP A 231 13.38 7.16 -24.40
C ASP A 231 12.60 7.98 -23.33
N MET A 232 13.31 8.34 -22.25
CA MET A 232 12.72 9.10 -21.14
C MET A 232 12.25 10.50 -21.59
N GLU A 233 12.92 11.14 -22.57
CA GLU A 233 12.54 12.46 -23.07
C GLU A 233 11.20 12.38 -23.83
N GLU A 234 11.00 11.34 -24.64
CA GLU A 234 9.73 11.08 -25.32
C GLU A 234 8.60 10.86 -24.31
N LYS A 235 8.84 10.08 -23.24
CA LYS A 235 7.82 9.81 -22.22
C LYS A 235 7.46 11.08 -21.42
N LEU A 236 8.45 11.88 -21.08
CA LEU A 236 8.25 13.16 -20.39
C LEU A 236 7.50 14.18 -21.26
N ALA A 237 7.83 14.24 -22.56
CA ALA A 237 7.08 15.08 -23.51
C ALA A 237 5.62 14.64 -23.62
N PHE A 238 5.37 13.33 -23.72
CA PHE A 238 4.02 12.77 -23.74
C PHE A 238 3.23 13.12 -22.47
N LEU A 239 3.84 12.99 -21.28
CA LEU A 239 3.22 13.35 -20.01
C LEU A 239 2.83 14.83 -19.97
N ASP A 240 3.70 15.72 -20.41
CA ASP A 240 3.41 17.16 -20.46
C ASP A 240 2.32 17.48 -21.47
N GLU A 241 2.52 17.12 -22.74
CA GLU A 241 1.67 17.52 -23.85
C GLU A 241 0.24 16.98 -23.75
N HIS A 242 0.08 15.73 -23.31
CA HIS A 242 -1.23 15.08 -23.29
C HIS A 242 -1.98 15.22 -21.96
N TYR A 243 -1.26 15.50 -20.86
CA TYR A 243 -1.87 15.49 -19.52
C TYR A 243 -1.48 16.68 -18.66
N LEU A 244 -0.21 16.81 -18.25
CA LEU A 244 0.16 17.73 -17.18
C LEU A 244 -0.03 19.20 -17.54
N SER A 245 0.26 19.59 -18.79
CA SER A 245 0.08 20.97 -19.27
C SER A 245 -1.38 21.43 -19.28
N HIS A 246 -2.35 20.50 -19.23
CA HIS A 246 -3.78 20.82 -19.22
C HIS A 246 -4.29 21.26 -17.84
N PHE A 247 -3.48 21.12 -16.81
CA PHE A 247 -3.80 21.49 -15.42
C PHE A 247 -2.98 22.70 -14.97
N ASP A 248 -3.54 23.50 -14.11
CA ASP A 248 -2.81 24.51 -13.35
C ASP A 248 -2.36 23.93 -12.00
N TYR A 249 -1.51 24.64 -11.28
CA TYR A 249 -1.13 24.24 -9.91
C TYR A 249 -2.35 24.31 -8.98
N LEU A 250 -2.52 23.28 -8.18
CA LEU A 250 -3.51 23.21 -7.12
C LEU A 250 -2.79 22.87 -5.78
N ASP A 251 -3.07 23.66 -4.76
CA ASP A 251 -2.63 23.32 -3.40
C ASP A 251 -3.56 22.26 -2.82
N VAL A 252 -3.06 21.02 -2.73
CA VAL A 252 -3.83 19.86 -2.26
C VAL A 252 -3.39 19.52 -0.85
N ASP A 253 -4.30 19.65 0.11
CA ASP A 253 -4.08 19.22 1.49
C ASP A 253 -4.22 17.68 1.58
N SER A 254 -3.09 17.00 1.40
CA SER A 254 -2.96 15.55 1.51
C SER A 254 -1.87 15.16 2.53
N VAL A 255 -1.50 16.08 3.43
CA VAL A 255 -0.47 15.85 4.44
C VAL A 255 -0.96 14.87 5.50
N ILE A 256 -0.20 13.79 5.70
CA ILE A 256 -0.48 12.83 6.76
C ILE A 256 0.06 13.39 8.08
N GLN A 257 -0.78 13.38 9.10
CA GLN A 257 -0.40 13.81 10.44
C GLN A 257 0.13 12.62 11.25
N GLU A 258 1.14 12.89 12.09
CA GLU A 258 1.64 11.87 13.02
C GLU A 258 0.66 11.64 14.18
N GLN A 259 0.48 10.39 14.54
CA GLN A 259 -0.18 10.01 15.79
C GLN A 259 0.67 10.44 16.98
N LYS A 260 0.08 11.13 17.90
CA LYS A 260 0.75 11.49 19.16
C LYS A 260 0.91 10.25 20.05
N ALA A 261 2.05 10.18 20.70
CA ALA A 261 2.32 9.08 21.63
C ALA A 261 1.27 9.00 22.74
N PHE A 262 0.83 7.80 23.05
CA PHE A 262 -0.05 7.56 24.17
C PHE A 262 0.68 7.78 25.50
N GLY A 263 -0.06 8.27 26.53
CA GLY A 263 0.49 8.44 27.88
C GLY A 263 0.79 7.13 28.60
N ALA A 264 0.17 6.02 28.15
CA ALA A 264 0.36 4.68 28.69
C ALA A 264 0.03 3.64 27.63
N CYS A 265 0.50 2.41 27.81
CA CYS A 265 0.12 1.28 26.99
C CYS A 265 -1.41 1.10 27.01
N GLN A 266 -2.00 0.98 25.82
CA GLN A 266 -3.44 0.72 25.68
C GLN A 266 -3.69 -0.78 25.76
N ASP A 267 -4.75 -1.17 26.43
CA ASP A 267 -5.22 -2.54 26.53
C ASP A 267 -6.57 -2.66 25.82
N VAL A 268 -6.61 -3.39 24.71
CA VAL A 268 -7.78 -3.54 23.86
C VAL A 268 -8.17 -5.01 23.79
N THR A 269 -9.46 -5.30 23.88
CA THR A 269 -10.04 -6.63 23.68
C THR A 269 -11.19 -6.52 22.71
N LEU A 270 -11.16 -7.32 21.64
CA LEU A 270 -12.13 -7.34 20.57
C LEU A 270 -12.64 -8.75 20.33
N GLU A 271 -13.82 -8.85 19.79
CA GLU A 271 -14.43 -10.11 19.37
C GLU A 271 -14.40 -10.22 17.84
N TYR A 272 -14.17 -11.41 17.34
CA TYR A 272 -14.25 -11.70 15.92
C TYR A 272 -15.15 -12.93 15.66
N PRO A 273 -15.79 -13.03 14.49
CA PRO A 273 -16.67 -14.13 14.17
C PRO A 273 -15.90 -15.43 13.94
N VAL A 274 -16.39 -16.51 14.49
CA VAL A 274 -15.91 -17.88 14.23
C VAL A 274 -17.03 -18.72 13.61
N ALA A 275 -16.70 -19.84 12.96
CA ALA A 275 -17.68 -20.73 12.42
C ALA A 275 -18.47 -21.45 13.54
N GLU A 276 -19.73 -21.79 13.29
CA GLU A 276 -20.63 -22.42 14.29
C GLU A 276 -20.07 -23.72 14.90
N ASN A 277 -19.20 -24.42 14.19
CA ASN A 277 -18.55 -25.65 14.61
C ASN A 277 -17.19 -25.46 15.25
N GLU A 278 -16.70 -24.23 15.38
CA GLU A 278 -15.45 -23.88 16.04
C GLU A 278 -15.72 -23.50 17.50
N GLY A 279 -14.87 -24.03 18.40
CA GLY A 279 -14.90 -23.66 19.81
C GLY A 279 -14.08 -22.40 20.09
N GLU A 280 -14.24 -21.84 21.28
CA GLU A 280 -13.45 -20.67 21.73
C GLU A 280 -12.05 -21.07 22.20
N GLU A 281 -11.85 -22.34 22.59
CA GLU A 281 -10.57 -22.85 23.09
C GLU A 281 -9.50 -22.82 21.99
N ASP A 282 -8.33 -22.27 22.31
CA ASP A 282 -7.20 -22.11 21.39
C ASP A 282 -7.54 -21.30 20.13
N ASN A 283 -8.44 -20.36 20.24
CA ASN A 283 -8.91 -19.52 19.13
C ASN A 283 -8.70 -18.02 19.39
N THR A 284 -7.91 -17.67 20.40
CA THR A 284 -7.55 -16.30 20.71
C THR A 284 -6.28 -15.88 19.97
N TYR A 285 -6.25 -14.65 19.49
CA TYR A 285 -5.06 -13.96 19.04
C TYR A 285 -4.59 -13.02 20.14
N LEU A 286 -3.33 -13.05 20.49
CA LEU A 286 -2.69 -12.07 21.36
C LEU A 286 -1.71 -11.26 20.53
N SER A 287 -1.74 -9.95 20.64
CA SER A 287 -0.78 -9.09 19.94
C SER A 287 -0.17 -8.05 20.88
N TYR A 288 1.12 -7.75 20.67
CA TYR A 288 1.84 -6.69 21.33
C TYR A 288 2.42 -5.77 20.25
N ASN A 289 1.96 -4.53 20.21
CA ASN A 289 2.16 -3.63 19.09
C ASN A 289 2.81 -2.34 19.55
N MET A 290 3.71 -1.79 18.76
CA MET A 290 4.38 -0.53 19.07
C MET A 290 4.71 0.27 17.83
N VAL A 291 4.46 1.57 17.87
CA VAL A 291 4.92 2.52 16.84
C VAL A 291 6.41 2.77 17.03
N VAL A 292 7.19 2.68 15.95
CA VAL A 292 8.65 2.73 15.98
C VAL A 292 9.20 3.68 14.92
N GLY A 293 9.49 4.91 15.32
CA GLY A 293 10.16 5.87 14.46
C GLY A 293 9.26 6.55 13.41
N ASN A 294 9.87 6.89 12.28
CA ASN A 294 9.25 7.54 11.14
C ASN A 294 9.82 6.92 9.84
N ALA A 295 9.00 6.64 8.87
CA ALA A 295 9.39 6.00 7.60
C ALA A 295 10.43 6.81 6.79
N ALA A 296 10.58 8.11 7.04
CA ALA A 296 11.63 8.91 6.43
C ALA A 296 13.05 8.62 7.00
N ASP A 297 13.16 7.90 8.13
CA ASP A 297 14.43 7.45 8.69
C ASP A 297 14.78 6.06 8.14
N SER A 298 15.41 6.03 6.97
CA SER A 298 15.79 4.80 6.27
C SER A 298 16.75 3.90 7.08
N GLN A 299 17.63 4.50 7.91
CA GLN A 299 18.50 3.70 8.80
C GLN A 299 17.69 2.96 9.86
N MET A 300 16.73 3.63 10.46
CA MET A 300 15.84 3.03 11.46
C MET A 300 14.97 1.94 10.82
N ALA A 301 14.41 2.20 9.64
CA ALA A 301 13.61 1.23 8.90
C ALA A 301 14.41 -0.05 8.62
N MET A 302 15.59 0.04 8.04
CA MET A 302 16.48 -1.10 7.80
C MET A 302 16.89 -1.83 9.09
N ALA A 303 17.12 -1.09 10.18
CA ALA A 303 17.46 -1.67 11.46
C ALA A 303 16.31 -2.51 12.02
N PHE A 304 15.06 -2.06 11.90
CA PHE A 304 13.88 -2.81 12.33
C PHE A 304 13.57 -4.02 11.46
N GLU A 305 13.80 -3.96 10.14
CA GLU A 305 13.74 -5.15 9.27
C GLU A 305 14.72 -6.25 9.75
N VAL A 306 15.98 -5.86 10.02
CA VAL A 306 16.99 -6.80 10.53
C VAL A 306 16.63 -7.31 11.93
N LEU A 307 16.04 -6.46 12.78
CA LEU A 307 15.58 -6.86 14.12
C LEU A 307 14.40 -7.83 14.05
N ASP A 308 13.42 -7.60 13.16
CA ASP A 308 12.32 -8.55 12.94
C ASP A 308 12.87 -9.93 12.56
N TYR A 309 13.76 -9.95 11.57
CA TYR A 309 14.41 -11.21 11.18
C TYR A 309 15.11 -11.89 12.36
N ALA A 310 15.96 -11.17 13.09
CA ALA A 310 16.77 -11.74 14.15
C ALA A 310 15.96 -12.18 15.38
N LEU A 311 14.83 -11.53 15.67
CA LEU A 311 14.03 -11.78 16.87
C LEU A 311 12.88 -12.78 16.66
N LEU A 312 12.30 -12.81 15.44
CA LEU A 312 11.07 -13.55 15.18
C LEU A 312 11.14 -14.48 13.97
N SER A 313 11.87 -14.13 12.91
CA SER A 313 11.77 -14.83 11.62
C SER A 313 12.89 -15.86 11.41
N ALA A 314 14.10 -15.62 11.95
CA ALA A 314 15.22 -16.54 11.82
C ALA A 314 14.98 -17.88 12.53
N PRO A 315 15.55 -19.00 12.06
CA PRO A 315 15.51 -20.27 12.77
C PRO A 315 16.09 -20.12 14.18
N GLY A 316 15.30 -20.47 15.22
CA GLY A 316 15.72 -20.32 16.62
C GLY A 316 15.72 -18.89 17.14
N ALA A 317 15.02 -17.99 16.48
CA ALA A 317 14.87 -16.60 16.91
C ALA A 317 14.40 -16.50 18.37
N PRO A 318 15.10 -15.71 19.23
CA PRO A 318 14.96 -15.81 20.68
C PRO A 318 13.56 -15.45 21.19
N LEU A 319 12.92 -14.46 20.61
CA LEU A 319 11.59 -14.04 21.03
C LEU A 319 10.52 -15.06 20.61
N LYS A 320 10.58 -15.54 19.36
CA LYS A 320 9.69 -16.60 18.88
C LYS A 320 9.84 -17.86 19.72
N GLN A 321 11.08 -18.30 19.98
CA GLN A 321 11.34 -19.52 20.74
C GLN A 321 10.82 -19.41 22.17
N ALA A 322 11.09 -18.29 22.85
CA ALA A 322 10.65 -18.09 24.23
C ALA A 322 9.12 -18.13 24.37
N LEU A 323 8.40 -17.52 23.40
CA LEU A 323 6.94 -17.55 23.38
C LEU A 323 6.37 -18.93 23.06
N LEU A 324 7.02 -19.70 22.18
CA LEU A 324 6.63 -21.09 21.90
C LEU A 324 6.90 -22.01 23.09
N ASP A 325 8.01 -21.83 23.80
CA ASP A 325 8.38 -22.64 24.99
C ASP A 325 7.35 -22.50 26.13
N VAL A 326 6.79 -21.30 26.31
CA VAL A 326 5.71 -21.09 27.29
C VAL A 326 4.31 -21.39 26.70
N LYS A 327 4.23 -21.85 25.45
CA LYS A 327 2.98 -22.15 24.76
C LYS A 327 2.02 -20.96 24.74
N ALA A 328 2.54 -19.76 24.42
CA ALA A 328 1.75 -18.55 24.31
C ALA A 328 0.68 -18.64 23.22
N GLY A 329 0.88 -19.47 22.21
CA GLY A 329 -0.03 -19.80 21.14
C GLY A 329 0.44 -21.02 20.36
N LYS A 330 -0.35 -21.48 19.39
CA LYS A 330 0.02 -22.57 18.46
C LYS A 330 1.08 -22.11 17.46
N ASP A 331 1.03 -20.83 17.08
CA ASP A 331 2.05 -20.18 16.25
C ASP A 331 2.37 -18.79 16.80
N VAL A 332 3.61 -18.35 16.54
CA VAL A 332 4.12 -17.04 16.92
C VAL A 332 4.83 -16.42 15.73
N TYR A 333 4.43 -15.23 15.39
CA TYR A 333 5.05 -14.44 14.31
C TYR A 333 5.00 -12.95 14.64
N GLY A 334 5.61 -12.13 13.84
CA GLY A 334 5.55 -10.70 13.93
C GLY A 334 5.86 -10.06 12.60
N SER A 335 5.75 -8.78 12.54
CA SER A 335 6.12 -8.00 11.37
C SER A 335 6.58 -6.60 11.76
N TYR A 336 7.42 -6.06 10.93
CA TYR A 336 7.70 -4.64 10.87
C TYR A 336 7.01 -4.09 9.63
N ASP A 337 6.10 -3.15 9.82
CA ASP A 337 5.38 -2.49 8.74
C ASP A 337 5.86 -1.04 8.62
N ASP A 338 6.51 -0.72 7.51
CA ASP A 338 7.04 0.59 7.15
C ASP A 338 6.30 1.24 5.96
N GLY A 339 5.21 0.63 5.51
CA GLY A 339 4.38 1.12 4.41
C GLY A 339 3.59 2.40 4.69
N ILE A 340 3.65 2.91 5.93
CA ILE A 340 2.96 4.11 6.42
C ILE A 340 3.94 5.11 7.06
N LEU A 341 3.48 6.33 7.32
CA LEU A 341 4.34 7.43 7.84
C LEU A 341 5.07 7.07 9.13
N GLN A 342 4.38 6.44 10.07
CA GLN A 342 4.95 5.96 11.34
C GLN A 342 4.94 4.44 11.36
N PRO A 343 6.07 3.79 11.05
CA PRO A 343 6.18 2.35 11.09
C PRO A 343 5.79 1.76 12.43
N TYR A 344 5.33 0.53 12.42
CA TYR A 344 5.02 -0.18 13.64
C TYR A 344 5.54 -1.62 13.61
N PHE A 345 5.82 -2.12 14.81
CA PHE A 345 6.32 -3.48 15.03
C PHE A 345 5.28 -4.27 15.81
N THR A 346 4.99 -5.49 15.38
CA THR A 346 4.02 -6.37 16.00
C THR A 346 4.65 -7.70 16.43
N VAL A 347 4.15 -8.24 17.52
CA VAL A 347 4.40 -9.62 17.96
C VAL A 347 3.05 -10.27 18.18
N ILE A 348 2.78 -11.38 17.49
CA ILE A 348 1.47 -12.04 17.50
C ILE A 348 1.63 -13.49 17.92
N ALA A 349 0.76 -13.93 18.84
CA ALA A 349 0.55 -15.34 19.14
C ALA A 349 -0.86 -15.74 18.70
N LYS A 350 -0.92 -16.70 17.76
CA LYS A 350 -2.14 -17.22 17.15
C LYS A 350 -2.51 -18.57 17.78
N GLY A 351 -3.78 -18.84 17.94
CA GLY A 351 -4.25 -20.08 18.55
C GLY A 351 -3.95 -20.13 20.03
N SER A 352 -4.18 -19.05 20.74
CA SER A 352 -3.96 -18.84 22.17
C SER A 352 -5.29 -18.86 22.93
N ASN A 353 -5.23 -18.46 24.21
CA ASN A 353 -6.39 -18.28 25.09
C ASN A 353 -6.28 -16.94 25.84
N PRO A 354 -7.39 -16.32 26.31
CA PRO A 354 -7.35 -15.01 26.94
C PRO A 354 -6.51 -14.96 28.23
N ASP A 355 -6.46 -16.05 28.98
CA ASP A 355 -5.72 -16.17 30.23
C ASP A 355 -4.19 -16.20 30.04
N ARG A 356 -3.72 -16.36 28.79
CA ARG A 356 -2.27 -16.36 28.45
C ARG A 356 -1.70 -14.95 28.23
N LYS A 357 -2.54 -13.93 28.18
CA LYS A 357 -2.17 -12.55 27.85
C LYS A 357 -1.06 -11.98 28.73
N GLU A 358 -1.19 -12.11 30.05
CA GLU A 358 -0.19 -11.56 30.99
C GLU A 358 1.18 -12.24 30.83
N GLU A 359 1.19 -13.55 30.65
CA GLU A 359 2.41 -14.30 30.41
C GLU A 359 3.05 -13.95 29.09
N PHE A 360 2.26 -13.84 28.00
CA PHE A 360 2.71 -13.39 26.68
C PHE A 360 3.42 -12.03 26.76
N VAL A 361 2.82 -11.03 27.37
CA VAL A 361 3.41 -9.70 27.55
C VAL A 361 4.65 -9.74 28.43
N SER A 362 4.63 -10.54 29.51
CA SER A 362 5.77 -10.69 30.43
C SER A 362 6.99 -11.29 29.76
N VAL A 363 6.81 -12.34 28.95
CA VAL A 363 7.89 -12.98 28.18
C VAL A 363 8.49 -12.01 27.16
N ILE A 364 7.67 -11.29 26.41
CA ILE A 364 8.18 -10.27 25.46
C ILE A 364 9.07 -9.25 26.18
N ARG A 365 8.58 -8.67 27.26
CA ARG A 365 9.32 -7.67 28.04
C ARG A 365 10.61 -8.23 28.64
N GLN A 366 10.57 -9.46 29.11
CA GLN A 366 11.74 -10.12 29.67
C GLN A 366 12.80 -10.36 28.60
N VAL A 367 12.44 -10.96 27.46
CA VAL A 367 13.38 -11.26 26.36
C VAL A 367 14.00 -9.98 25.81
N LEU A 368 13.17 -8.96 25.53
CA LEU A 368 13.67 -7.66 25.05
C LEU A 368 14.56 -6.97 26.09
N GLY A 369 14.18 -7.02 27.36
CA GLY A 369 14.99 -6.48 28.48
C GLY A 369 16.34 -7.19 28.64
N ASP A 370 16.37 -8.50 28.46
CA ASP A 370 17.60 -9.28 28.50
C ASP A 370 18.51 -8.97 27.30
N ILE A 371 17.93 -8.78 26.10
CA ILE A 371 18.67 -8.39 24.91
C ILE A 371 19.26 -6.98 25.07
N VAL A 372 18.49 -6.03 25.59
CA VAL A 372 18.98 -4.65 25.85
C VAL A 372 20.14 -4.67 26.86
N LYS A 373 20.09 -5.55 27.87
CA LYS A 373 21.12 -5.64 28.93
C LYS A 373 22.37 -6.38 28.48
N ASN A 374 22.22 -7.46 27.72
CA ASN A 374 23.31 -8.39 27.40
C ASN A 374 23.82 -8.26 25.96
N GLY A 375 23.13 -7.49 25.12
CA GLY A 375 23.33 -7.40 23.68
C GLY A 375 22.54 -8.47 22.90
N ILE A 376 22.29 -8.19 21.63
CA ILE A 376 21.71 -9.13 20.68
C ILE A 376 22.78 -10.08 20.14
N ASP A 377 22.40 -11.29 19.76
CA ASP A 377 23.32 -12.22 19.11
C ASP A 377 23.83 -11.63 17.78
N ARG A 378 25.12 -11.35 17.74
CA ARG A 378 25.79 -10.76 16.57
C ARG A 378 25.61 -11.61 15.31
N LYS A 379 25.62 -12.95 15.44
CA LYS A 379 25.45 -13.84 14.27
C LYS A 379 24.04 -13.76 13.70
N ALA A 380 23.02 -13.59 14.54
CA ALA A 380 21.66 -13.41 14.09
C ALA A 380 21.48 -12.09 13.31
N VAL A 381 22.11 -11.01 13.80
CA VAL A 381 22.11 -9.71 13.11
C VAL A 381 22.86 -9.79 11.78
N GLU A 382 24.06 -10.39 11.77
CA GLU A 382 24.86 -10.60 10.55
C GLU A 382 24.08 -11.46 9.52
N ALA A 383 23.36 -12.46 9.97
CA ALA A 383 22.50 -13.28 9.11
C ALA A 383 21.34 -12.48 8.51
N GLY A 384 20.70 -11.62 9.31
CA GLY A 384 19.64 -10.70 8.84
C GLY A 384 20.17 -9.71 7.80
N ILE A 385 21.30 -9.08 8.08
CA ILE A 385 21.94 -8.17 7.12
C ILE A 385 22.24 -8.89 5.80
N ASN A 386 22.86 -10.08 5.85
CA ASN A 386 23.17 -10.86 4.65
C ASN A 386 21.91 -11.28 3.89
N TYR A 387 20.82 -11.63 4.61
CA TYR A 387 19.55 -11.99 4.00
C TYR A 387 18.95 -10.83 3.20
N PHE A 388 18.90 -9.63 3.79
CA PHE A 388 18.37 -8.45 3.11
C PHE A 388 19.30 -7.96 2.01
N GLU A 389 20.62 -7.96 2.23
CA GLU A 389 21.60 -7.61 1.18
C GLU A 389 21.44 -8.54 -0.04
N PHE A 390 21.33 -9.84 0.17
CA PHE A 390 21.08 -10.78 -0.90
C PHE A 390 19.77 -10.50 -1.64
N ARG A 391 18.67 -10.33 -0.87
CA ARG A 391 17.35 -10.05 -1.43
C ARG A 391 17.32 -8.80 -2.30
N TYR A 392 17.98 -7.73 -1.86
CA TYR A 392 18.01 -6.47 -2.59
C TYR A 392 18.96 -6.50 -3.81
N ARG A 393 20.09 -7.20 -3.71
CA ARG A 393 21.04 -7.32 -4.83
C ARG A 393 20.54 -8.23 -5.94
N GLU A 394 19.99 -9.37 -5.61
CA GLU A 394 19.42 -10.30 -6.60
C GLU A 394 18.14 -9.73 -7.22
N ALA A 395 17.42 -8.93 -6.46
CA ALA A 395 16.16 -8.31 -6.87
C ALA A 395 15.18 -9.33 -7.50
N ASP A 396 15.16 -10.54 -6.92
CA ASP A 396 14.17 -11.57 -7.24
C ASP A 396 12.94 -11.36 -6.37
N PHE A 397 11.95 -10.71 -6.96
CA PHE A 397 10.69 -10.37 -6.31
C PHE A 397 9.51 -11.20 -6.83
N SER A 398 9.78 -12.43 -7.27
CA SER A 398 8.78 -13.36 -7.80
C SER A 398 8.06 -12.79 -9.03
N SER A 399 6.73 -12.59 -8.95
CA SER A 399 5.90 -12.08 -10.05
C SER A 399 5.94 -10.55 -10.22
N TYR A 400 6.55 -9.83 -9.29
CA TYR A 400 6.61 -8.37 -9.37
C TYR A 400 7.76 -7.89 -10.25
N PRO A 401 7.53 -6.90 -11.16
CA PRO A 401 8.60 -6.27 -11.90
C PRO A 401 9.65 -5.66 -10.97
N LYS A 402 10.91 -5.89 -11.26
CA LYS A 402 12.06 -5.37 -10.50
C LYS A 402 11.97 -3.86 -10.29
N GLY A 403 11.65 -3.11 -11.35
CA GLY A 403 11.50 -1.66 -11.27
C GLY A 403 10.38 -1.21 -10.33
N LEU A 404 9.29 -1.95 -10.22
CA LEU A 404 8.21 -1.64 -9.27
C LEU A 404 8.66 -1.85 -7.82
N MET A 405 9.43 -2.90 -7.56
CA MET A 405 9.96 -3.15 -6.22
C MET A 405 10.99 -2.12 -5.79
N TYR A 406 11.80 -1.61 -6.72
CA TYR A 406 12.68 -0.47 -6.42
C TYR A 406 11.90 0.79 -6.04
N LEU A 407 10.74 1.05 -6.63
CA LEU A 407 9.86 2.12 -6.19
C LEU A 407 9.39 1.92 -4.74
N SER A 408 9.02 0.70 -4.36
CA SER A 408 8.65 0.37 -2.98
C SER A 408 9.80 0.60 -2.01
N LEU A 409 11.04 0.25 -2.38
CA LEU A 409 12.26 0.47 -1.58
C LEU A 409 12.64 1.95 -1.48
N ILE A 410 12.33 2.77 -2.49
CA ILE A 410 12.61 4.21 -2.52
C ILE A 410 11.63 4.99 -1.62
N HIS A 411 10.47 4.44 -1.31
CA HIS A 411 9.58 5.02 -0.29
C HIS A 411 10.17 4.94 1.12
N ILE A 412 11.12 4.07 1.29
CA ILE A 412 11.97 3.98 2.48
C ILE A 412 13.16 4.93 2.29
#